data_0fd9a02ea5e14834ae2a73d81f5c29a5
#
_entry.id   0fd9a02ea5e14834ae2a73d81f5c29a5
#
_cell.length_a   1.000
_cell.length_b   1.000
_cell.length_c   1.000
_cell.angle_alpha   90.00
_cell.angle_beta   90.00
_cell.angle_gamma   90.00
#
_symmetry.space_group_name_H-M   'P 1'
#
loop_
_entity.id
_entity.type
_entity.pdbx_description
1 polymer ?
#
loop_
_entity_poly.entity_id
_entity_poly.type
_entity_poly.pdbx_seq_one_letter_code
_entity_poly.pdbx_strand_id
1 'polypeptide(L)'
;MFEWKSLFSSQILKRGFDYFEEGNVMELARTQEGYRALVAGTENYEVEISIRDEKVYDMGCDCPYAADGYYCKHMAAVLYTIEEEIFQPGKNSVTDQCATGEEKAEKKQDELREAVATIPEPELREIVEKKAREDTGLYNWIMIRYGTVTPVQV
;
A
#
# COMPACT_ATOMS: atom_id res chain seq x y z
N MET A 1 9.82 17.33 4.57
CA MET A 1 8.67 16.41 4.76
C MET A 1 7.91 16.29 3.44
N PHE A 2 7.78 15.10 2.94
CA PHE A 2 7.16 14.85 1.63
C PHE A 2 5.64 14.93 1.74
N GLU A 3 5.06 16.05 1.39
CA GLU A 3 3.63 16.28 1.45
C GLU A 3 2.99 16.18 0.07
N TRP A 4 2.07 15.25 -0.10
CA TRP A 4 1.34 15.06 -1.35
C TRP A 4 -0.14 14.71 -1.13
N LYS A 5 -0.48 14.30 0.08
CA LYS A 5 -1.84 13.81 0.39
C LYS A 5 -2.91 14.88 0.25
N SER A 6 -2.56 16.14 0.47
CA SER A 6 -3.46 17.27 0.31
C SER A 6 -3.91 17.53 -1.13
N LEU A 7 -3.21 16.95 -2.10
CA LEU A 7 -3.55 17.07 -3.53
C LEU A 7 -4.75 16.19 -3.93
N PHE A 8 -5.11 15.23 -3.09
CA PHE A 8 -6.15 14.25 -3.37
C PHE A 8 -7.31 14.38 -2.39
N SER A 9 -8.50 13.99 -2.83
CA SER A 9 -9.62 13.81 -1.92
C SER A 9 -9.41 12.58 -1.03
N SER A 10 -10.05 12.54 0.13
CA SER A 10 -9.94 11.40 1.05
C SER A 10 -10.41 10.09 0.42
N GLN A 11 -11.38 10.14 -0.46
CA GLN A 11 -11.89 8.97 -1.19
C GLN A 11 -10.84 8.42 -2.17
N ILE A 12 -10.16 9.29 -2.90
CA ILE A 12 -9.08 8.89 -3.81
C ILE A 12 -7.87 8.36 -3.04
N LEU A 13 -7.52 8.98 -1.92
CA LEU A 13 -6.46 8.49 -1.05
C LEU A 13 -6.73 7.07 -0.55
N LYS A 14 -7.94 6.80 -0.13
CA LYS A 14 -8.34 5.47 0.32
C LYS A 14 -8.22 4.43 -0.79
N ARG A 15 -8.72 4.74 -1.96
CA ARG A 15 -8.63 3.86 -3.13
C ARG A 15 -7.19 3.63 -3.57
N GLY A 16 -6.37 4.67 -3.54
CA GLY A 16 -4.94 4.57 -3.85
C GLY A 16 -4.20 3.71 -2.84
N PHE A 17 -4.53 3.84 -1.58
CA PHE A 17 -3.97 3.02 -0.51
C PHE A 17 -4.33 1.54 -0.68
N ASP A 18 -5.56 1.23 -1.04
CA ASP A 18 -6.00 -0.13 -1.33
C ASP A 18 -5.18 -0.73 -2.50
N TYR A 19 -4.98 0.03 -3.56
CA TYR A 19 -4.15 -0.39 -4.69
C TYR A 19 -2.69 -0.62 -4.28
N PHE A 20 -2.17 0.23 -3.42
CA PHE A 20 -0.82 0.09 -2.86
C PHE A 20 -0.69 -1.19 -2.02
N GLU A 21 -1.62 -1.45 -1.12
CA GLU A 21 -1.62 -2.65 -0.28
C GLU A 21 -1.79 -3.94 -1.07
N GLU A 22 -2.59 -3.91 -2.12
CA GLU A 22 -2.80 -5.05 -3.01
C GLU A 22 -1.60 -5.36 -3.91
N GLY A 23 -0.59 -4.49 -3.91
CA GLY A 23 0.61 -4.67 -4.73
C GLY A 23 0.39 -4.38 -6.21
N ASN A 24 -0.57 -3.55 -6.54
CA ASN A 24 -0.91 -3.21 -7.91
C ASN A 24 0.08 -2.27 -8.57
N VAL A 25 0.94 -1.62 -7.79
CA VAL A 25 2.03 -0.79 -8.32
C VAL A 25 3.18 -1.70 -8.75
N MET A 26 3.40 -1.76 -10.05
CA MET A 26 4.45 -2.57 -10.67
C MET A 26 5.53 -1.65 -11.23
N GLU A 27 6.73 -2.17 -11.38
CA GLU A 27 7.80 -1.53 -12.13
C GLU A 27 8.04 -0.05 -11.77
N LEU A 28 8.15 0.25 -10.48
CA LEU A 28 8.53 1.59 -10.05
C LEU A 28 9.97 1.88 -10.44
N ALA A 29 10.17 2.84 -11.33
CA ALA A 29 11.47 3.26 -11.79
C ALA A 29 11.73 4.73 -11.45
N ARG A 30 12.92 5.02 -10.98
CA ARG A 30 13.34 6.39 -10.73
C ARG A 30 13.78 7.05 -12.03
N THR A 31 13.29 8.26 -12.30
CA THR A 31 13.67 9.05 -13.46
C THR A 31 14.48 10.26 -13.01
N GLN A 32 14.99 11.05 -13.96
CA GLN A 32 15.72 12.28 -13.65
C GLN A 32 14.86 13.32 -12.92
N GLU A 33 13.57 13.33 -13.16
CA GLU A 33 12.63 14.30 -12.61
C GLU A 33 11.75 13.75 -11.49
N GLY A 34 11.75 12.44 -11.30
CA GLY A 34 10.90 11.81 -10.31
C GLY A 34 10.80 10.30 -10.47
N TYR A 35 9.60 9.81 -10.73
CA TYR A 35 9.33 8.38 -10.81
C TYR A 35 8.35 8.07 -11.94
N ARG A 36 8.48 6.87 -12.47
CA ARG A 36 7.53 6.28 -13.41
C ARG A 36 7.16 4.88 -12.92
N ALA A 37 5.91 4.52 -13.00
CA ALA A 37 5.42 3.23 -12.57
C ALA A 37 4.29 2.71 -13.45
N LEU A 38 4.10 1.41 -13.46
CA LEU A 38 2.91 0.77 -14.01
C LEU A 38 1.99 0.36 -12.86
N VAL A 39 0.72 0.66 -13.00
CA VAL A 39 -0.30 0.29 -12.03
C VAL A 39 -1.30 -0.65 -12.69
N ALA A 40 -1.45 -1.83 -12.12
CA ALA A 40 -2.45 -2.80 -12.56
C ALA A 40 -3.84 -2.38 -12.09
N GLY A 41 -4.73 -2.18 -13.03
CA GLY A 41 -6.13 -1.89 -12.76
C GLY A 41 -7.00 -2.72 -13.69
N THR A 42 -8.04 -2.14 -14.26
CA THR A 42 -8.81 -2.76 -15.35
C THR A 42 -7.89 -3.02 -16.54
N GLU A 43 -6.97 -2.10 -16.77
CA GLU A 43 -5.85 -2.22 -17.70
C GLU A 43 -4.58 -1.82 -16.94
N ASN A 44 -3.43 -1.97 -17.57
CA ASN A 44 -2.18 -1.45 -17.01
C ASN A 44 -2.05 0.02 -17.36
N TYR A 45 -1.95 0.87 -16.36
CA TYR A 45 -1.81 2.30 -16.54
C TYR A 45 -0.40 2.76 -16.21
N GLU A 46 0.13 3.63 -17.03
CA GLU A 46 1.42 4.27 -16.80
C GLU A 46 1.22 5.55 -15.98
N VAL A 47 1.93 5.64 -14.87
CA VAL A 47 1.91 6.82 -14.00
C VAL A 47 3.29 7.45 -14.01
N GLU A 48 3.33 8.76 -14.21
CA GLU A 48 4.54 9.55 -14.17
C GLU A 48 4.38 10.63 -13.10
N ILE A 49 5.37 10.73 -12.21
CA ILE A 49 5.35 11.69 -11.11
C ILE A 49 6.67 12.45 -11.09
N SER A 50 6.58 13.76 -11.23
CA SER A 50 7.74 14.65 -11.12
C SER A 50 7.83 15.21 -9.72
N ILE A 51 8.99 15.03 -9.09
CA ILE A 51 9.27 15.48 -7.73
C ILE A 51 10.45 16.44 -7.75
N ARG A 52 10.29 17.58 -7.08
CA ARG A 52 11.33 18.57 -6.92
C ARG A 52 11.29 19.12 -5.50
N ASP A 53 12.45 19.13 -4.82
CA ASP A 53 12.57 19.64 -3.45
C ASP A 53 11.59 18.96 -2.46
N GLU A 54 11.46 17.64 -2.54
CA GLU A 54 10.55 16.82 -1.74
C GLU A 54 9.06 17.16 -1.93
N LYS A 55 8.74 17.81 -3.04
CA LYS A 55 7.35 18.15 -3.41
C LYS A 55 6.99 17.58 -4.76
N VAL A 56 5.75 17.17 -4.88
CA VAL A 56 5.20 16.76 -6.16
C VAL A 56 4.98 18.00 -7.02
N TYR A 57 5.67 18.05 -8.14
CA TYR A 57 5.61 19.16 -9.08
C TYR A 57 4.57 18.92 -10.17
N ASP A 58 4.52 17.71 -10.71
CA ASP A 58 3.60 17.32 -11.75
C ASP A 58 3.28 15.83 -11.65
N MET A 59 2.10 15.43 -12.09
CA MET A 59 1.66 14.05 -12.13
C MET A 59 0.85 13.79 -13.38
N GLY A 60 1.04 12.62 -13.97
CA GLY A 60 0.30 12.15 -15.12
C GLY A 60 -0.05 10.68 -15.01
N CYS A 61 -1.20 10.32 -15.54
CA CYS A 61 -1.65 8.94 -15.70
C CYS A 61 -2.47 8.84 -16.98
N ASP A 62 -2.38 7.72 -17.67
CA ASP A 62 -3.12 7.50 -18.90
C ASP A 62 -4.51 6.85 -18.69
N CYS A 63 -4.99 6.81 -17.46
CA CYS A 63 -6.35 6.33 -17.18
C CYS A 63 -7.42 7.36 -17.60
N PRO A 64 -8.66 6.92 -17.86
CA PRO A 64 -9.74 7.81 -18.26
C PRO A 64 -10.04 8.94 -17.27
N TYR A 65 -9.93 8.66 -15.97
CA TYR A 65 -10.16 9.64 -14.93
C TYR A 65 -9.12 10.77 -14.92
N ALA A 66 -7.86 10.42 -15.13
CA ALA A 66 -6.79 11.41 -15.28
C ALA A 66 -6.88 12.19 -16.60
N ALA A 67 -7.39 11.56 -17.66
CA ALA A 67 -7.63 12.22 -18.93
C ALA A 67 -8.64 13.36 -18.82
N ASP A 68 -9.57 13.26 -17.85
CA ASP A 68 -10.53 14.33 -17.54
C ASP A 68 -9.92 15.48 -16.68
N GLY A 69 -8.65 15.40 -16.36
CA GLY A 69 -7.93 16.43 -15.61
C GLY A 69 -7.93 16.25 -14.10
N TYR A 70 -8.32 15.09 -13.60
CA TYR A 70 -8.35 14.79 -12.17
C TYR A 70 -7.16 13.95 -11.75
N TYR A 71 -6.73 14.11 -10.50
CA TYR A 71 -5.76 13.22 -9.89
C TYR A 71 -6.44 11.91 -9.51
N CYS A 72 -5.92 10.80 -10.02
CA CYS A 72 -6.56 9.50 -9.90
C CYS A 72 -5.96 8.65 -8.76
N LYS A 73 -6.65 7.56 -8.45
CA LYS A 73 -6.19 6.58 -7.46
C LYS A 73 -4.86 5.91 -7.83
N HIS A 74 -4.55 5.80 -9.12
CA HIS A 74 -3.29 5.22 -9.59
C HIS A 74 -2.10 6.11 -9.20
N MET A 75 -2.23 7.41 -9.36
CA MET A 75 -1.22 8.38 -8.89
C MET A 75 -1.03 8.29 -7.38
N ALA A 76 -2.12 8.22 -6.61
CA ALA A 76 -2.05 8.06 -5.16
C ALA A 76 -1.35 6.77 -4.75
N ALA A 77 -1.64 5.66 -5.41
CA ALA A 77 -0.99 4.37 -5.15
C ALA A 77 0.53 4.44 -5.37
N VAL A 78 0.95 5.07 -6.46
CA VAL A 78 2.38 5.27 -6.76
C VAL A 78 3.04 6.17 -5.71
N LEU A 79 2.36 7.22 -5.28
CA LEU A 79 2.89 8.11 -4.23
C LEU A 79 3.03 7.42 -2.88
N TYR A 80 2.10 6.55 -2.50
CA TYR A 80 2.26 5.70 -1.32
C TYR A 80 3.48 4.78 -1.42
N THR A 81 3.72 4.22 -2.59
CA THR A 81 4.89 3.38 -2.86
C THR A 81 6.19 4.18 -2.76
N ILE A 82 6.21 5.38 -3.33
CA ILE A 82 7.36 6.30 -3.26
C ILE A 82 7.63 6.71 -1.81
N GLU A 83 6.59 7.05 -1.06
CA GLU A 83 6.71 7.42 0.35
C GLU A 83 7.32 6.29 1.16
N GLU A 84 6.88 5.06 0.96
CA GLU A 84 7.48 3.89 1.60
C GLU A 84 8.95 3.73 1.23
N GLU A 85 9.30 3.92 -0.03
CA GLU A 85 10.69 3.82 -0.51
C GLU A 85 11.59 4.89 0.10
N ILE A 86 11.11 6.12 0.25
CA ILE A 86 11.86 7.23 0.87
C ILE A 86 12.06 7.00 2.37
N PHE A 87 11.03 6.51 3.07
CA PHE A 87 11.12 6.27 4.51
C PHE A 87 11.89 5.00 4.86
N GLN A 88 12.07 4.09 3.92
CA GLN A 88 12.84 2.86 4.11
C GLN A 88 13.91 2.73 3.02
N PRO A 89 14.90 3.65 2.98
CA PRO A 89 15.97 3.55 2.02
C PRO A 89 16.82 2.33 2.34
N GLY A 90 16.75 1.33 1.53
CA GLY A 90 17.49 0.08 1.68
C GLY A 90 16.66 -1.18 1.50
N LYS A 91 15.35 -1.10 1.53
CA LYS A 91 14.49 -2.23 1.19
C LYS A 91 14.19 -2.34 -0.32
N ASN A 92 14.40 -1.27 -1.07
CA ASN A 92 14.09 -1.21 -2.49
C ASN A 92 15.22 -0.66 -3.36
N SER A 93 16.48 -0.84 -2.97
CA SER A 93 17.56 -0.71 -3.93
C SER A 93 17.59 -1.94 -4.82
N VAL A 94 16.47 -2.23 -5.45
CA VAL A 94 16.42 -3.25 -6.48
C VAL A 94 16.54 -2.56 -7.82
N THR A 95 17.74 -2.26 -8.11
CA THR A 95 18.22 -2.21 -9.47
C THR A 95 18.67 -3.61 -9.85
N ASP A 96 17.98 -4.67 -9.49
CA ASP A 96 18.24 -5.97 -10.08
C ASP A 96 17.01 -6.85 -9.98
N GLN A 97 16.41 -7.01 -11.07
CA GLN A 97 16.13 -8.22 -11.79
C GLN A 97 16.13 -9.46 -10.90
N CYS A 98 14.98 -10.04 -10.69
CA CYS A 98 14.80 -11.34 -10.09
C CYS A 98 15.04 -11.47 -8.59
N ALA A 99 14.47 -10.58 -7.79
CA ALA A 99 13.97 -11.02 -6.51
C ALA A 99 12.53 -11.48 -6.73
N THR A 100 12.32 -12.75 -6.77
CA THR A 100 11.00 -13.34 -6.77
C THR A 100 10.24 -12.75 -5.60
N GLY A 101 9.04 -12.22 -5.85
CA GLY A 101 8.24 -11.52 -4.84
C GLY A 101 7.91 -12.36 -3.59
N GLU A 102 8.25 -13.63 -3.63
CA GLU A 102 8.09 -14.60 -2.55
C GLU A 102 9.09 -14.40 -1.41
N GLU A 103 10.36 -14.11 -1.70
CA GLU A 103 11.37 -13.90 -0.66
C GLU A 103 11.15 -12.61 0.16
N LYS A 104 10.63 -11.57 -0.46
CA LYS A 104 10.30 -10.32 0.24
C LYS A 104 9.09 -10.46 1.16
N ALA A 105 8.11 -11.24 0.76
CA ALA A 105 6.93 -11.52 1.55
C ALA A 105 7.29 -12.38 2.78
N GLU A 106 8.18 -13.33 2.63
CA GLU A 106 8.66 -14.19 3.71
C GLU A 106 9.44 -13.40 4.77
N LYS A 107 10.36 -12.53 4.36
CA LYS A 107 11.13 -11.70 5.31
C LYS A 107 10.24 -10.75 6.12
N LYS A 108 9.29 -10.09 5.47
CA LYS A 108 8.31 -9.24 6.16
C LYS A 108 7.44 -10.04 7.13
N GLN A 109 7.09 -11.25 6.76
CA GLN A 109 6.31 -12.14 7.62
C GLN A 109 7.11 -12.64 8.82
N ASP A 110 8.39 -12.93 8.63
CA ASP A 110 9.27 -13.37 9.72
C ASP A 110 9.54 -12.23 10.71
N GLU A 111 9.83 -11.03 10.25
CA GLU A 111 9.98 -9.84 11.09
C GLU A 111 8.71 -9.55 11.90
N LEU A 112 7.56 -9.64 11.26
CA LEU A 112 6.27 -9.44 11.92
C LEU A 112 6.02 -10.55 12.95
N ARG A 113 6.34 -11.79 12.62
CA ARG A 113 6.19 -12.93 13.52
C ARG A 113 7.05 -12.78 14.77
N GLU A 114 8.31 -12.35 14.63
CA GLU A 114 9.19 -12.08 15.77
C GLU A 114 8.67 -10.93 16.62
N ALA A 115 8.24 -9.84 16.00
CA ALA A 115 7.67 -8.71 16.72
C ALA A 115 6.42 -9.11 17.49
N VAL A 116 5.53 -9.87 16.86
CA VAL A 116 4.30 -10.36 17.50
C VAL A 116 4.62 -11.32 18.64
N ALA A 117 5.65 -12.15 18.51
CA ALA A 117 6.07 -13.09 19.55
C ALA A 117 6.60 -12.39 20.82
N THR A 118 7.09 -11.16 20.69
CA THR A 118 7.56 -10.37 21.84
C THR A 118 6.43 -9.63 22.55
N ILE A 119 5.24 -9.55 21.96
CA ILE A 119 4.10 -8.88 22.56
C ILE A 119 3.46 -9.81 23.62
N PRO A 120 3.26 -9.34 24.86
CA PRO A 120 2.56 -10.13 25.87
C PRO A 120 1.15 -10.52 25.40
N GLU A 121 0.73 -11.72 25.72
CA GLU A 121 -0.56 -12.25 25.24
C GLU A 121 -1.76 -11.33 25.51
N PRO A 122 -1.93 -10.72 26.70
CA PRO A 122 -3.06 -9.83 26.95
C PRO A 122 -3.04 -8.57 26.09
N GLU A 123 -1.87 -8.01 25.83
CA GLU A 123 -1.70 -6.85 24.96
C GLU A 123 -1.94 -7.20 23.50
N LEU A 124 -1.46 -8.35 23.05
CA LEU A 124 -1.69 -8.86 21.71
C LEU A 124 -3.19 -9.03 21.42
N ARG A 125 -3.94 -9.57 22.35
CA ARG A 125 -5.39 -9.72 22.22
C ARG A 125 -6.09 -8.37 22.06
N GLU A 126 -5.70 -7.41 22.86
CA GLU A 126 -6.25 -6.05 22.78
C GLU A 126 -5.99 -5.39 21.42
N ILE A 127 -4.77 -5.50 20.92
CA ILE A 127 -4.37 -4.97 19.61
C ILE A 127 -5.19 -5.62 18.50
N VAL A 128 -5.28 -6.94 18.49
CA VAL A 128 -6.03 -7.70 17.48
C VAL A 128 -7.51 -7.36 17.53
N GLU A 129 -8.09 -7.30 18.72
CA GLU A 129 -9.50 -6.96 18.91
C GLU A 129 -9.81 -5.55 18.42
N LYS A 130 -8.95 -4.59 18.76
CA LYS A 130 -9.09 -3.21 18.31
C LYS A 130 -9.01 -3.10 16.79
N LYS A 131 -8.01 -3.75 16.18
CA LYS A 131 -7.84 -3.74 14.72
C LYS A 131 -9.00 -4.43 14.00
N ALA A 132 -9.49 -5.52 14.52
CA ALA A 132 -10.62 -6.22 13.94
C ALA A 132 -11.91 -5.39 13.96
N ARG A 133 -12.09 -4.52 14.94
CA ARG A 133 -13.22 -3.58 14.99
C ARG A 133 -13.14 -2.51 13.90
N GLU A 134 -11.94 -2.10 13.56
CA GLU A 134 -11.68 -1.09 12.52
C GLU A 134 -11.70 -1.68 11.12
N ASP A 135 -11.31 -2.95 10.98
CA ASP A 135 -11.15 -3.63 9.70
C ASP A 135 -12.11 -4.83 9.61
N THR A 136 -13.15 -4.66 8.82
CA THR A 136 -14.17 -5.70 8.59
C THR A 136 -13.59 -6.96 7.96
N GLY A 137 -12.60 -6.81 7.08
CA GLY A 137 -11.91 -7.94 6.46
C GLY A 137 -11.19 -8.80 7.49
N LEU A 138 -10.44 -8.17 8.36
CA LEU A 138 -9.75 -8.85 9.45
C LEU A 138 -10.74 -9.50 10.43
N TYR A 139 -11.81 -8.78 10.77
CA TYR A 139 -12.87 -9.31 11.61
C TYR A 139 -13.48 -10.60 11.03
N ASN A 140 -13.89 -10.55 9.78
CA ASN A 140 -14.47 -11.71 9.09
C ASN A 140 -13.49 -12.88 9.00
N TRP A 141 -12.22 -12.59 8.71
CA TRP A 141 -11.17 -13.61 8.65
C TRP A 141 -10.99 -14.33 9.99
N ILE A 142 -10.95 -13.56 11.07
CA ILE A 142 -10.82 -14.11 12.43
C ILE A 142 -12.05 -14.96 12.79
N MET A 143 -13.24 -14.45 12.48
CA MET A 143 -14.48 -15.14 12.81
C MET A 143 -14.68 -16.43 12.02
N ILE A 144 -14.25 -16.46 10.76
CA ILE A 144 -14.30 -17.67 9.95
C ILE A 144 -13.35 -18.74 10.44
N ARG A 145 -12.16 -18.34 10.86
CA ARG A 145 -11.08 -19.28 11.21
C ARG A 145 -11.09 -19.71 12.69
N TYR A 146 -11.41 -18.80 13.58
CA TYR A 146 -11.33 -19.01 15.02
C TYR A 146 -12.62 -18.69 15.76
N GLY A 147 -13.57 -18.06 15.08
CA GLY A 147 -14.86 -17.80 15.67
C GLY A 147 -15.51 -19.13 16.05
N THR A 148 -15.70 -19.37 17.33
CA THR A 148 -16.66 -20.35 17.75
C THR A 148 -18.01 -19.80 17.32
N VAL A 149 -18.49 -20.27 16.19
CA VAL A 149 -19.90 -20.12 15.87
C VAL A 149 -20.61 -20.95 16.93
N THR A 150 -20.89 -20.32 18.05
CA THR A 150 -21.98 -20.82 18.86
C THR A 150 -23.18 -20.83 17.90
N PRO A 151 -23.73 -21.98 17.61
CA PRO A 151 -24.96 -22.00 16.84
C PRO A 151 -25.92 -21.06 17.54
N VAL A 152 -26.38 -20.06 16.82
CA VAL A 152 -27.38 -19.16 17.36
C VAL A 152 -28.50 -20.05 17.84
N GLN A 153 -28.55 -20.23 19.11
CA GLN A 153 -29.71 -20.81 19.70
C GLN A 153 -30.82 -19.77 19.62
N VAL A 154 -31.58 -19.96 18.63
CA VAL A 154 -32.83 -19.24 18.53
C VAL A 154 -33.69 -19.62 19.73
#